data_57fa845b152f48c5a93aac4afcdee3cf
#
_entry.id   57fa845b152f48c5a93aac4afcdee3cf
#
_cell.length_a   1.000
_cell.length_b   1.000
_cell.length_c   1.000
_cell.angle_alpha   90.00
_cell.angle_beta   90.00
_cell.angle_gamma   90.00
#
_symmetry.space_group_name_H-M   'P 1'
#
loop_
_entity.id
_entity.type
_entity.pdbx_description
1 polymer ?
#
loop_
_entity_poly.entity_id
_entity_poly.type
_entity_poly.pdbx_seq_one_letter_code
_entity_poly.pdbx_strand_id
1 'polypeptide(L)'
;KNLKWYDILIVTIIMFGEFIIRSTQQFLQSLQPVTEVAQQYTETTTSYSDGAAYSSNFTLQVILLAIALLYLVIRHYDFKQLKIRFHWSVLIWVPLLFTIVGLFGDVVTTLSGEYNYFDPALVPFMNPQEIINKFLALSPMAIAYGLLNGFYEEFFFLGLMTSVKEEHQWKALAFSTLVRFSFHT
;
A
#
# COMPACT_ATOMS: atom_id res chain seq x y z
N LYS A 1 -7.62 -25.77 7.83
CA LYS A 1 -8.60 -25.85 6.72
C LYS A 1 -8.18 -24.91 5.61
N ASN A 2 -8.25 -25.35 4.36
CA ASN A 2 -7.99 -24.47 3.22
C ASN A 2 -9.12 -23.45 3.06
N LEU A 3 -8.78 -22.23 2.68
CA LEU A 3 -9.73 -21.18 2.39
C LEU A 3 -10.53 -21.54 1.13
N LYS A 4 -11.80 -21.24 1.16
CA LYS A 4 -12.68 -21.28 -0.01
C LYS A 4 -12.68 -19.89 -0.67
N TRP A 5 -13.06 -19.80 -1.92
CA TRP A 5 -13.07 -18.54 -2.66
C TRP A 5 -13.91 -17.44 -1.98
N TYR A 6 -15.02 -17.79 -1.36
CA TYR A 6 -15.86 -16.81 -0.65
C TYR A 6 -15.21 -16.32 0.67
N ASP A 7 -14.36 -17.14 1.32
CA ASP A 7 -13.58 -16.70 2.48
C ASP A 7 -12.61 -15.59 2.05
N ILE A 8 -12.02 -15.73 0.88
CA ILE A 8 -11.13 -14.71 0.29
C ILE A 8 -11.91 -13.42 0.01
N LEU A 9 -13.09 -13.51 -0.60
CA LEU A 9 -13.94 -12.35 -0.83
C LEU A 9 -14.32 -11.63 0.47
N ILE A 10 -14.70 -12.38 1.50
CA ILE A 10 -15.07 -11.79 2.80
C ILE A 10 -13.86 -11.07 3.41
N VAL A 11 -12.69 -11.70 3.42
CA VAL A 11 -11.46 -11.08 3.93
C VAL A 11 -11.08 -9.84 3.09
N THR A 12 -11.26 -9.89 1.77
CA THR A 12 -11.04 -8.73 0.89
C THR A 12 -11.96 -7.58 1.27
N ILE A 13 -13.24 -7.84 1.46
CA ILE A 13 -14.21 -6.80 1.85
C ILE A 13 -13.87 -6.22 3.21
N ILE A 14 -13.48 -7.05 4.18
CA ILE A 14 -13.07 -6.59 5.51
C ILE A 14 -11.82 -5.71 5.41
N MET A 15 -10.80 -6.15 4.70
CA MET A 15 -9.50 -5.47 4.68
C MET A 15 -9.48 -4.26 3.72
N PHE A 16 -10.08 -4.38 2.55
CA PHE A 16 -9.92 -3.39 1.48
C PHE A 16 -11.22 -2.69 1.07
N GLY A 17 -12.39 -3.14 1.54
CA GLY A 17 -13.69 -2.61 1.10
C GLY A 17 -13.80 -1.10 1.27
N GLU A 18 -13.37 -0.55 2.41
CA GLU A 18 -13.39 0.89 2.65
C GLU A 18 -12.43 1.65 1.72
N PHE A 19 -11.22 1.13 1.55
CA PHE A 19 -10.22 1.76 0.67
C PHE A 19 -10.67 1.75 -0.79
N ILE A 20 -11.26 0.66 -1.27
CA ILE A 20 -11.83 0.54 -2.62
C ILE A 20 -12.96 1.56 -2.82
N ILE A 21 -13.87 1.68 -1.85
CA ILE A 21 -14.98 2.65 -1.94
C ILE A 21 -14.45 4.07 -1.99
N ARG A 22 -13.51 4.44 -1.10
CA ARG A 22 -12.92 5.77 -1.07
C ARG A 22 -12.18 6.11 -2.37
N SER A 23 -11.35 5.19 -2.86
CA SER A 23 -10.62 5.36 -4.12
C SER A 23 -11.59 5.54 -5.29
N THR A 24 -12.62 4.68 -5.38
CA THR A 24 -13.65 4.80 -6.42
C THR A 24 -14.39 6.15 -6.35
N GLN A 25 -14.72 6.62 -5.14
CA GLN A 25 -15.37 7.93 -4.96
C GLN A 25 -14.47 9.08 -5.40
N GLN A 26 -13.18 9.05 -5.04
CA GLN A 26 -12.20 10.05 -5.46
C GLN A 26 -12.04 10.07 -6.98
N PHE A 27 -11.94 8.88 -7.60
CA PHE A 27 -11.87 8.76 -9.05
C PHE A 27 -13.11 9.34 -9.73
N LEU A 28 -14.31 9.02 -9.27
CA LEU A 28 -15.55 9.56 -9.81
C LEU A 28 -15.65 11.08 -9.63
N GLN A 29 -15.15 11.62 -8.53
CA GLN A 29 -15.08 13.07 -8.30
C GLN A 29 -14.10 13.74 -9.25
N SER A 30 -12.96 13.12 -9.55
CA SER A 30 -11.98 13.65 -10.49
C SER A 30 -12.49 13.73 -11.94
N LEU A 31 -13.50 12.92 -12.30
CA LEU A 31 -14.15 12.95 -13.61
C LEU A 31 -15.19 14.08 -13.75
N GLN A 32 -15.59 14.74 -12.65
CA GLN A 32 -16.53 15.84 -12.71
C GLN A 32 -15.82 17.12 -13.20
N PRO A 33 -16.47 17.92 -14.06
CA PRO A 33 -15.89 19.19 -14.49
C PRO A 33 -15.64 20.08 -13.25
N VAL A 34 -14.44 20.64 -13.18
CA VAL A 34 -14.00 21.51 -12.09
C VAL A 34 -14.92 22.73 -12.03
N THR A 35 -15.98 22.66 -11.25
CA THR A 35 -16.75 23.81 -10.84
C THR A 35 -15.95 24.52 -9.73
N GLU A 36 -15.95 25.84 -9.67
CA GLU A 36 -15.13 26.71 -8.79
C GLU A 36 -15.17 26.33 -7.29
N VAL A 37 -16.06 25.46 -6.88
CA VAL A 37 -16.16 24.91 -5.50
C VAL A 37 -15.02 23.91 -5.21
N ALA A 38 -14.37 23.36 -6.23
CA ALA A 38 -13.32 22.34 -6.05
C ALA A 38 -11.95 22.91 -5.64
N GLN A 39 -11.76 24.24 -5.70
CA GLN A 39 -10.50 24.86 -5.24
C GLN A 39 -10.29 24.80 -3.71
N GLN A 40 -11.32 24.47 -2.95
CA GLN A 40 -11.22 24.40 -1.49
C GLN A 40 -10.70 23.04 -0.98
N TYR A 41 -10.57 22.04 -1.87
CA TYR A 41 -10.09 20.69 -1.49
C TYR A 41 -8.64 20.41 -1.87
N THR A 42 -7.95 21.36 -2.51
CA THR A 42 -6.64 21.10 -3.13
C THR A 42 -5.45 21.32 -2.19
N GLU A 43 -5.65 21.62 -0.93
CA GLU A 43 -4.55 21.83 0.02
C GLU A 43 -4.64 20.98 1.30
N THR A 44 -5.23 19.82 1.24
CA THR A 44 -4.81 18.80 2.19
C THR A 44 -3.58 18.08 1.62
N THR A 45 -2.53 18.83 1.35
CA THR A 45 -1.19 18.27 1.42
C THR A 45 -1.08 17.70 2.83
N THR A 46 -1.34 16.41 2.96
CA THR A 46 -0.99 15.67 4.16
C THR A 46 0.50 15.88 4.35
N SER A 47 0.84 16.91 5.12
CA SER A 47 2.21 17.13 5.54
C SER A 47 2.68 15.81 6.13
N TYR A 48 3.79 15.26 5.66
CA TYR A 48 4.40 14.05 6.25
C TYR A 48 4.68 14.23 7.75
N SER A 49 4.48 15.43 8.28
CA SER A 49 4.53 15.78 9.69
C SER A 49 3.18 15.62 10.41
N ASP A 50 2.07 15.36 9.71
CA ASP A 50 0.76 15.23 10.34
C ASP A 50 0.58 13.84 10.98
N GLY A 51 1.08 13.70 12.20
CA GLY A 51 0.96 12.48 12.98
C GLY A 51 -0.49 12.04 13.24
N ALA A 52 -1.46 12.95 13.16
CA ALA A 52 -2.87 12.65 13.41
C ALA A 52 -3.49 11.83 12.28
N ALA A 53 -3.20 12.17 11.02
CA ALA A 53 -3.68 11.41 9.86
C ALA A 53 -3.12 9.98 9.85
N TYR A 54 -1.82 9.83 10.12
CA TYR A 54 -1.20 8.50 10.22
C TYR A 54 -1.74 7.68 11.39
N SER A 55 -2.02 8.31 12.53
CA SER A 55 -2.62 7.67 13.70
C SER A 55 -4.01 7.11 13.40
N SER A 56 -4.85 7.88 12.71
CA SER A 56 -6.19 7.45 12.31
C SER A 56 -6.14 6.24 11.36
N ASN A 57 -5.33 6.33 10.30
CA ASN A 57 -5.16 5.24 9.34
C ASN A 57 -4.54 3.99 9.97
N PHE A 58 -3.55 4.16 10.85
CA PHE A 58 -2.95 3.07 11.61
C PHE A 58 -4.00 2.34 12.44
N THR A 59 -4.79 3.08 13.21
CA THR A 59 -5.84 2.52 14.07
C THR A 59 -6.88 1.75 13.24
N LEU A 60 -7.32 2.33 12.13
CA LEU A 60 -8.26 1.68 11.21
C LEU A 60 -7.69 0.35 10.70
N GLN A 61 -6.46 0.35 10.18
CA GLN A 61 -5.83 -0.87 9.66
C GLN A 61 -5.64 -1.94 10.73
N VAL A 62 -5.29 -1.57 11.97
CA VAL A 62 -5.20 -2.52 13.09
C VAL A 62 -6.55 -3.16 13.37
N ILE A 63 -7.63 -2.37 13.41
CA ILE A 63 -8.99 -2.88 13.64
C ILE A 63 -9.41 -3.84 12.52
N LEU A 64 -9.24 -3.43 11.25
CA LEU A 64 -9.62 -4.26 10.10
C LEU A 64 -8.81 -5.56 10.05
N LEU A 65 -7.50 -5.50 10.34
CA LEU A 65 -6.65 -6.67 10.42
C LEU A 65 -7.09 -7.60 11.56
N ALA A 66 -7.42 -7.06 12.72
CA ALA A 66 -7.91 -7.85 13.85
C ALA A 66 -9.23 -8.56 13.52
N ILE A 67 -10.16 -7.88 12.83
CA ILE A 67 -11.43 -8.48 12.37
C ILE A 67 -11.15 -9.60 11.34
N ALA A 68 -10.25 -9.36 10.38
CA ALA A 68 -9.87 -10.37 9.40
C ALA A 68 -9.22 -11.59 10.04
N LEU A 69 -8.31 -11.40 11.00
CA LEU A 69 -7.69 -12.49 11.76
C LEU A 69 -8.72 -13.26 12.59
N LEU A 70 -9.63 -12.56 13.27
CA LEU A 70 -10.73 -13.19 14.02
C LEU A 70 -11.60 -14.05 13.10
N TYR A 71 -11.97 -13.54 11.93
CA TYR A 71 -12.70 -14.30 10.91
C TYR A 71 -11.96 -15.58 10.53
N LEU A 72 -10.64 -15.49 10.25
CA LEU A 72 -9.82 -16.65 9.90
C LEU A 72 -9.72 -17.68 11.03
N VAL A 73 -9.66 -17.21 12.28
CA VAL A 73 -9.69 -18.11 13.47
C VAL A 73 -11.03 -18.85 13.56
N ILE A 74 -12.15 -18.14 13.40
CA ILE A 74 -13.49 -18.75 13.40
C ILE A 74 -13.63 -19.79 12.27
N ARG A 75 -13.01 -19.52 11.13
CA ARG A 75 -12.98 -20.45 9.98
C ARG A 75 -12.00 -21.63 10.19
N HIS A 76 -11.31 -21.70 11.32
CA HIS A 76 -10.26 -22.69 11.60
C HIS A 76 -9.18 -22.73 10.48
N TYR A 77 -8.77 -21.55 10.03
CA TYR A 77 -7.69 -21.43 9.05
C TYR A 77 -6.37 -21.91 9.67
N ASP A 78 -5.63 -22.69 8.89
CA ASP A 78 -4.31 -23.15 9.32
C ASP A 78 -3.25 -22.11 9.01
N PHE A 79 -2.90 -21.28 9.98
CA PHE A 79 -1.90 -20.22 9.85
C PHE A 79 -0.49 -20.73 9.50
N LYS A 80 -0.21 -22.04 9.65
CA LYS A 80 1.05 -22.63 9.20
C LYS A 80 1.19 -22.59 7.67
N GLN A 81 0.09 -22.42 6.94
CA GLN A 81 0.10 -22.25 5.50
C GLN A 81 0.62 -20.87 5.07
N LEU A 82 0.60 -19.89 5.96
CA LEU A 82 1.25 -18.61 5.77
C LEU A 82 2.76 -18.84 5.81
N LYS A 83 3.39 -18.96 4.66
CA LYS A 83 4.84 -19.18 4.52
C LYS A 83 5.64 -17.89 4.81
N ILE A 84 5.24 -17.10 5.79
CA ILE A 84 5.95 -15.89 6.19
C ILE A 84 7.23 -16.31 6.90
N ARG A 85 8.35 -16.12 6.25
CA ARG A 85 9.68 -16.36 6.80
C ARG A 85 10.48 -15.08 6.76
N PHE A 86 10.84 -14.56 7.91
CA PHE A 86 11.80 -13.47 7.98
C PHE A 86 13.21 -14.02 7.74
N HIS A 87 13.90 -13.45 6.77
CA HIS A 87 15.31 -13.72 6.50
C HIS A 87 16.09 -12.40 6.53
N TRP A 88 17.23 -12.37 7.19
CA TRP A 88 18.01 -11.14 7.35
C TRP A 88 18.42 -10.48 6.02
N SER A 89 18.55 -11.29 4.96
CA SER A 89 18.81 -10.76 3.63
C SER A 89 17.74 -9.80 3.10
N VAL A 90 16.51 -9.85 3.66
CA VAL A 90 15.40 -8.94 3.31
C VAL A 90 15.80 -7.48 3.57
N LEU A 91 16.57 -7.22 4.64
CA LEU A 91 17.05 -5.88 4.96
C LEU A 91 17.97 -5.27 3.89
N ILE A 92 18.60 -6.10 3.08
CA ILE A 92 19.47 -5.65 1.97
C ILE A 92 18.68 -5.66 0.66
N TRP A 93 17.97 -6.75 0.36
CA TRP A 93 17.30 -6.93 -0.92
C TRP A 93 16.09 -6.02 -1.10
N VAL A 94 15.33 -5.73 -0.04
CA VAL A 94 14.15 -4.86 -0.15
C VAL A 94 14.54 -3.42 -0.51
N PRO A 95 15.47 -2.74 0.20
CA PRO A 95 15.92 -1.41 -0.21
C PRO A 95 16.54 -1.39 -1.60
N LEU A 96 17.33 -2.41 -1.94
CA LEU A 96 17.96 -2.52 -3.26
C LEU A 96 16.92 -2.63 -4.37
N LEU A 97 15.95 -3.54 -4.26
CA LEU A 97 14.87 -3.69 -5.23
C LEU A 97 14.01 -2.43 -5.32
N PHE A 98 13.70 -1.81 -4.18
CA PHE A 98 12.93 -0.56 -4.16
C PHE A 98 13.66 0.56 -4.90
N THR A 99 14.97 0.68 -4.69
CA THR A 99 15.81 1.65 -5.42
C THR A 99 15.84 1.36 -6.93
N ILE A 100 16.01 0.09 -7.33
CA ILE A 100 16.00 -0.30 -8.76
C ILE A 100 14.65 0.03 -9.41
N VAL A 101 13.55 -0.32 -8.75
CA VAL A 101 12.19 -0.04 -9.26
C VAL A 101 11.92 1.47 -9.32
N GLY A 102 12.34 2.22 -8.30
CA GLY A 102 12.24 3.69 -8.28
C GLY A 102 13.00 4.33 -9.43
N LEU A 103 14.27 3.98 -9.61
CA LEU A 103 15.09 4.47 -10.72
C LEU A 103 14.49 4.11 -12.09
N PHE A 104 13.97 2.90 -12.24
CA PHE A 104 13.27 2.50 -13.46
C PHE A 104 12.02 3.34 -13.71
N GLY A 105 11.24 3.60 -12.67
CA GLY A 105 10.08 4.50 -12.72
C GLY A 105 10.48 5.91 -13.17
N ASP A 106 11.53 6.48 -12.58
CA ASP A 106 12.05 7.80 -12.93
C ASP A 106 12.50 7.88 -14.39
N VAL A 107 13.15 6.82 -14.90
CA VAL A 107 13.52 6.74 -16.32
C VAL A 107 12.29 6.73 -17.21
N VAL A 108 11.27 5.92 -16.88
CA VAL A 108 10.04 5.82 -17.67
C VAL A 108 9.29 7.15 -17.68
N THR A 109 9.11 7.81 -16.53
CA THR A 109 8.41 9.10 -16.44
C THR A 109 9.17 10.21 -17.17
N THR A 110 10.51 10.20 -17.12
CA THR A 110 11.34 11.14 -17.88
C THR A 110 11.19 10.93 -19.39
N LEU A 111 11.17 9.67 -19.84
CA LEU A 111 10.99 9.34 -21.26
C LEU A 111 9.56 9.63 -21.76
N SER A 112 8.54 9.54 -20.89
CA SER A 112 7.17 9.92 -21.22
C SER A 112 6.95 11.43 -21.30
N GLY A 113 7.92 12.23 -20.82
CA GLY A 113 7.84 13.69 -20.81
C GLY A 113 6.95 14.27 -19.70
N GLU A 114 6.45 13.42 -18.79
CA GLU A 114 5.61 13.86 -17.66
C GLU A 114 6.43 14.55 -16.58
N TYR A 115 7.64 14.07 -16.31
CA TYR A 115 8.56 14.64 -15.34
C TYR A 115 10.00 14.50 -15.80
N ASN A 116 10.81 15.55 -15.63
CA ASN A 116 12.24 15.51 -15.86
C ASN A 116 13.00 15.45 -14.53
N TYR A 117 13.04 14.27 -13.92
CA TYR A 117 13.77 14.05 -12.65
C TYR A 117 15.28 14.25 -12.76
N PHE A 118 15.81 14.24 -14.00
CA PHE A 118 17.23 14.43 -14.25
C PHE A 118 17.60 15.88 -14.65
N ASP A 119 16.62 16.80 -14.60
CA ASP A 119 16.93 18.22 -14.77
C ASP A 119 17.69 18.71 -13.51
N PRO A 120 18.97 19.12 -13.65
CA PRO A 120 19.75 19.61 -12.51
C PRO A 120 19.15 20.87 -11.86
N ALA A 121 18.28 21.60 -12.56
CA ALA A 121 17.57 22.75 -12.01
C ALA A 121 16.40 22.35 -11.10
N LEU A 122 15.81 21.17 -11.33
CA LEU A 122 14.68 20.64 -10.56
C LEU A 122 15.13 19.70 -9.43
N VAL A 123 16.30 19.07 -9.58
CA VAL A 123 16.91 18.25 -8.54
C VAL A 123 18.07 19.04 -7.96
N PRO A 124 17.86 19.94 -7.00
CA PRO A 124 18.96 20.52 -6.27
C PRO A 124 19.74 19.34 -5.68
N PHE A 125 21.05 19.31 -5.89
CA PHE A 125 21.93 18.33 -5.26
C PHE A 125 21.57 18.28 -3.78
N MET A 126 20.86 17.24 -3.36
CA MET A 126 20.46 17.11 -1.97
C MET A 126 21.74 16.99 -1.17
N ASN A 127 22.03 18.03 -0.41
CA ASN A 127 23.09 17.94 0.58
C ASN A 127 22.80 16.72 1.47
N PRO A 128 23.77 15.82 1.71
CA PRO A 128 23.57 14.68 2.59
C PRO A 128 22.94 15.05 3.94
N GLN A 129 23.22 16.23 4.45
CA GLN A 129 22.63 16.76 5.67
C GLN A 129 21.13 17.03 5.53
N GLU A 130 20.65 17.48 4.38
CA GLU A 130 19.21 17.70 4.14
C GLU A 130 18.46 16.37 4.05
N ILE A 131 19.06 15.35 3.45
CA ILE A 131 18.49 13.99 3.43
C ILE A 131 18.35 13.46 4.85
N ILE A 132 19.40 13.60 5.67
CA ILE A 132 19.38 13.18 7.08
C ILE A 132 18.30 13.95 7.84
N ASN A 133 18.22 15.28 7.66
CA ASN A 133 17.23 16.11 8.35
C ASN A 133 15.80 15.75 7.95
N LYS A 134 15.54 15.47 6.66
CA LYS A 134 14.24 14.99 6.19
C LYS A 134 13.90 13.64 6.79
N PHE A 135 14.87 12.72 6.87
CA PHE A 135 14.67 11.41 7.48
C PHE A 135 14.37 11.51 8.99
N LEU A 136 15.09 12.38 9.70
CA LEU A 136 14.89 12.62 11.13
C LEU A 136 13.58 13.38 11.43
N ALA A 137 13.04 14.11 10.45
CA ALA A 137 11.75 14.80 10.54
C ALA A 137 10.54 13.86 10.34
N LEU A 138 10.76 12.61 9.91
CA LEU A 138 9.67 11.64 9.80
C LEU A 138 9.07 11.36 11.17
N SER A 139 7.75 11.50 11.29
CA SER A 139 7.09 11.16 12.54
C SER A 139 7.22 9.66 12.83
N PRO A 140 7.46 9.24 14.09
CA PRO A 140 7.47 7.82 14.45
C PRO A 140 6.19 7.10 14.04
N MET A 141 5.05 7.82 14.03
CA MET A 141 3.76 7.31 13.62
C MET A 141 3.69 7.03 12.11
N ALA A 142 4.33 7.86 11.28
CA ALA A 142 4.45 7.61 9.84
C ALA A 142 5.23 6.33 9.56
N ILE A 143 6.32 6.11 10.30
CA ILE A 143 7.12 4.88 10.21
C ILE A 143 6.30 3.67 10.64
N ALA A 144 5.63 3.75 11.80
CA ALA A 144 4.79 2.67 12.31
C ALA A 144 3.66 2.33 11.34
N TYR A 145 3.01 3.36 10.78
CA TYR A 145 1.96 3.18 9.78
C TYR A 145 2.50 2.53 8.50
N GLY A 146 3.64 3.00 7.97
CA GLY A 146 4.25 2.42 6.77
C GLY A 146 4.61 0.94 6.95
N LEU A 147 5.17 0.56 8.11
CA LEU A 147 5.47 -0.84 8.44
C LEU A 147 4.19 -1.68 8.56
N LEU A 148 3.16 -1.16 9.23
CA LEU A 148 1.87 -1.84 9.34
C LEU A 148 1.22 -2.00 7.97
N ASN A 149 1.21 -0.94 7.14
CA ASN A 149 0.60 -0.98 5.82
C ASN A 149 1.29 -2.01 4.92
N GLY A 150 2.61 -2.04 4.92
CA GLY A 150 3.37 -3.06 4.20
C GLY A 150 3.01 -4.47 4.68
N PHE A 151 2.99 -4.71 6.00
CA PHE A 151 2.58 -6.01 6.55
C PHE A 151 1.12 -6.35 6.19
N TYR A 152 0.21 -5.39 6.28
CA TYR A 152 -1.21 -5.53 5.99
C TYR A 152 -1.46 -6.01 4.56
N GLU A 153 -0.82 -5.35 3.60
CA GLU A 153 -0.90 -5.74 2.19
C GLU A 153 -0.25 -7.10 1.93
N GLU A 154 0.97 -7.32 2.41
CA GLU A 154 1.71 -8.56 2.17
C GLU A 154 1.03 -9.77 2.85
N PHE A 155 0.43 -9.59 4.01
CA PHE A 155 -0.37 -10.63 4.66
C PHE A 155 -1.50 -11.12 3.75
N PHE A 156 -2.19 -10.21 3.07
CA PHE A 156 -3.25 -10.57 2.15
C PHE A 156 -2.70 -11.08 0.81
N PHE A 157 -1.89 -10.28 0.12
CA PHE A 157 -1.48 -10.55 -1.26
C PHE A 157 -0.49 -11.70 -1.39
N LEU A 158 0.45 -11.84 -0.47
CA LEU A 158 1.38 -12.97 -0.47
C LEU A 158 0.95 -14.07 0.50
N GLY A 159 0.51 -13.72 1.69
CA GLY A 159 0.13 -14.71 2.70
C GLY A 159 -1.10 -15.53 2.31
N LEU A 160 -2.24 -14.88 2.18
CA LEU A 160 -3.51 -15.56 1.94
C LEU A 160 -3.66 -16.04 0.49
N MET A 161 -3.26 -15.22 -0.50
CA MET A 161 -3.43 -15.58 -1.91
C MET A 161 -2.55 -16.75 -2.32
N THR A 162 -1.33 -16.88 -1.78
CA THR A 162 -0.45 -18.03 -2.07
C THR A 162 -0.85 -19.30 -1.31
N SER A 163 -1.71 -19.20 -0.28
CA SER A 163 -2.22 -20.36 0.45
C SER A 163 -3.39 -21.06 -0.26
N VAL A 164 -3.83 -20.53 -1.40
CA VAL A 164 -4.86 -21.15 -2.25
C VAL A 164 -4.28 -22.36 -2.95
N LYS A 165 -5.12 -23.37 -3.25
CA LYS A 165 -4.71 -24.56 -3.98
C LYS A 165 -4.06 -24.20 -5.31
N GLU A 166 -3.04 -24.95 -5.73
CA GLU A 166 -2.26 -24.73 -6.96
C GLU A 166 -3.14 -24.56 -8.20
N GLU A 167 -4.18 -25.36 -8.35
CA GLU A 167 -5.14 -25.30 -9.48
C GLU A 167 -5.85 -23.94 -9.62
N HIS A 168 -5.86 -23.13 -8.55
CA HIS A 168 -6.55 -21.84 -8.51
C HIS A 168 -5.60 -20.64 -8.35
N GLN A 169 -4.29 -20.86 -8.32
CA GLN A 169 -3.30 -19.80 -8.07
C GLN A 169 -3.38 -18.65 -9.09
N TRP A 170 -3.56 -18.96 -10.38
CA TRP A 170 -3.73 -17.93 -11.41
C TRP A 170 -4.96 -17.06 -11.20
N LYS A 171 -6.07 -17.66 -10.76
CA LYS A 171 -7.30 -16.92 -10.45
C LYS A 171 -7.10 -16.05 -9.21
N ALA A 172 -6.40 -16.57 -8.19
CA ALA A 172 -6.06 -15.82 -7.00
C ALA A 172 -5.12 -14.65 -7.32
N LEU A 173 -4.12 -14.86 -8.20
CA LEU A 173 -3.22 -13.82 -8.66
C LEU A 173 -3.95 -12.72 -9.44
N ALA A 174 -4.79 -13.08 -10.39
CA ALA A 174 -5.59 -12.13 -11.16
C ALA A 174 -6.53 -11.32 -10.24
N PHE A 175 -7.20 -11.99 -9.31
CA PHE A 175 -8.05 -11.33 -8.32
C PHE A 175 -7.25 -10.38 -7.41
N SER A 176 -6.10 -10.82 -6.92
CA SER A 176 -5.17 -10.03 -6.13
C SER A 176 -4.75 -8.74 -6.85
N THR A 177 -4.40 -8.86 -8.14
CA THR A 177 -4.03 -7.72 -8.98
C THR A 177 -5.21 -6.75 -9.16
N LEU A 178 -6.42 -7.25 -9.40
CA LEU A 178 -7.63 -6.43 -9.48
C LEU A 178 -7.91 -5.68 -8.18
N VAL A 179 -7.80 -6.35 -7.04
CA VAL A 179 -7.99 -5.71 -5.74
C VAL A 179 -6.95 -4.62 -5.53
N ARG A 180 -5.66 -4.90 -5.78
CA ARG A 180 -4.58 -3.92 -5.63
C ARG A 180 -4.80 -2.70 -6.53
N PHE A 181 -5.20 -2.92 -7.77
CA PHE A 181 -5.51 -1.83 -8.71
C PHE A 181 -6.69 -0.98 -8.24
N SER A 182 -7.74 -1.58 -7.68
CA SER A 182 -8.98 -0.89 -7.34
C SER A 182 -8.89 0.09 -6.15
N PHE A 183 -7.84 0.04 -5.34
CA PHE A 183 -7.63 1.01 -4.26
C PHE A 183 -6.42 1.92 -4.45
N HIS A 184 -5.74 1.81 -5.60
CA HIS A 184 -4.64 2.69 -6.03
C HIS A 184 -5.01 3.60 -7.20
N THR A 185 -6.29 3.61 -7.64
CA THR A 185 -6.80 4.47 -8.73
C THR A 185 -7.18 5.87 -8.27
#